data_3af767c6c449949f8f776462d5d59870
#
_entry.id   3af767c6c449949f8f776462d5d59870
#
_cell.length_a   1.000
_cell.length_b   1.000
_cell.length_c   1.000
_cell.angle_alpha   90.00
_cell.angle_beta   90.00
_cell.angle_gamma   90.00
#
_symmetry.space_group_name_H-M   'P 1'
#
loop_
_entity.id
_entity.type
_entity.pdbx_description
1 polymer ?
#
loop_
_entity_poly.entity_id
_entity_poly.type
_entity_poly.pdbx_seq_one_letter_code
_entity_poly.pdbx_strand_id
1 'polypeptide(L)'
;MQQLMELIRERVHDPNLSVNDLHEELGMSRSQFFRKIKAVSDVSPNKLILNVRMKLAAEKLATGKYTVSEVAYDVGYSDPSYFSKVFKSTYNIAPANYLKQRM
;
A
#
# COMPACT_ATOMS: atom_id res chain seq x y z
N MET A 1 13.62 7.75 6.27
CA MET A 1 12.75 6.67 5.82
C MET A 1 11.46 6.57 6.60
N GLN A 2 11.49 6.75 7.92
CA GLN A 2 10.28 6.72 8.74
C GLN A 2 9.26 7.78 8.33
N GLN A 3 9.69 9.01 8.06
CA GLN A 3 8.81 10.08 7.60
C GLN A 3 8.12 9.72 6.28
N LEU A 4 8.85 9.07 5.38
CA LEU A 4 8.30 8.64 4.10
C LEU A 4 7.22 7.58 4.31
N MET A 5 7.49 6.60 5.18
CA MET A 5 6.53 5.54 5.45
C MET A 5 5.24 6.09 6.07
N GLU A 6 5.37 7.03 6.99
CA GLU A 6 4.21 7.69 7.60
C GLU A 6 3.40 8.47 6.55
N LEU A 7 4.07 9.19 5.66
CA LEU A 7 3.41 9.94 4.61
C LEU A 7 2.65 9.01 3.67
N ILE A 8 3.27 7.90 3.28
CA ILE A 8 2.59 6.92 2.43
C ILE A 8 1.36 6.35 3.15
N ARG A 9 1.49 5.98 4.41
CA ARG A 9 0.35 5.45 5.20
C ARG A 9 -0.81 6.42 5.26
N GLU A 10 -0.53 7.71 5.40
CA GLU A 10 -1.56 8.74 5.44
C GLU A 10 -2.27 8.92 4.10
N ARG A 11 -1.58 8.61 3.00
CA ARG A 11 -2.07 8.88 1.65
C ARG A 11 -2.56 7.65 0.89
N VAL A 12 -2.38 6.44 1.43
CA VAL A 12 -2.72 5.22 0.68
C VAL A 12 -4.20 5.12 0.33
N HIS A 13 -5.08 5.79 1.09
CA HIS A 13 -6.51 5.81 0.78
C HIS A 13 -6.82 6.52 -0.55
N ASP A 14 -5.91 7.33 -1.04
CA ASP A 14 -6.07 8.01 -2.32
C ASP A 14 -5.61 7.07 -3.44
N PRO A 15 -6.53 6.62 -4.32
CA PRO A 15 -6.14 5.72 -5.41
C PRO A 15 -5.21 6.38 -6.42
N ASN A 16 -5.16 7.72 -6.45
CA ASN A 16 -4.32 8.47 -7.37
C ASN A 16 -2.95 8.83 -6.80
N LEU A 17 -2.62 8.34 -5.60
CA LEU A 17 -1.31 8.60 -4.99
C LEU A 17 -0.20 8.21 -5.95
N SER A 18 0.72 9.13 -6.22
CA SER A 18 1.81 8.93 -7.15
C SER A 18 3.16 9.24 -6.51
N VAL A 19 4.22 8.76 -7.16
CA VAL A 19 5.59 9.08 -6.77
C VAL A 19 5.83 10.60 -6.82
N ASN A 20 5.23 11.29 -7.80
CA ASN A 20 5.37 12.74 -7.92
C ASN A 20 4.83 13.46 -6.69
N ASP A 21 3.67 13.04 -6.18
CA ASP A 21 3.09 13.63 -4.99
C ASP A 21 4.03 13.49 -3.79
N LEU A 22 4.63 12.34 -3.65
CA LEU A 22 5.49 12.04 -2.50
C LEU A 22 6.76 12.88 -2.49
N HIS A 23 7.48 12.94 -3.62
CA HIS A 23 8.74 13.68 -3.63
C HIS A 23 8.51 15.18 -3.50
N GLU A 24 7.42 15.72 -4.05
CA GLU A 24 7.08 17.11 -3.92
C GLU A 24 6.79 17.49 -2.47
N GLU A 25 6.00 16.68 -1.76
CA GLU A 25 5.70 16.95 -0.36
C GLU A 25 6.93 16.89 0.54
N LEU A 26 7.88 16.04 0.21
CA LEU A 26 9.12 15.91 0.97
C LEU A 26 10.16 16.96 0.59
N GLY A 27 9.84 17.82 -0.39
CA GLY A 27 10.77 18.85 -0.84
C GLY A 27 12.00 18.29 -1.54
N MET A 28 11.88 17.12 -2.15
CA MET A 28 12.98 16.45 -2.83
C MET A 28 12.76 16.48 -4.33
N SER A 29 13.85 16.53 -5.10
CA SER A 29 13.76 16.29 -6.53
C SER A 29 13.43 14.81 -6.78
N ARG A 30 12.92 14.51 -7.97
CA ARG A 30 12.62 13.13 -8.33
C ARG A 30 13.87 12.25 -8.25
N SER A 31 15.00 12.75 -8.73
CA SER A 31 16.27 11.99 -8.69
C SER A 31 16.73 11.70 -7.27
N GLN A 32 16.64 12.69 -6.38
CA GLN A 32 16.99 12.52 -4.97
C GLN A 32 16.08 11.48 -4.32
N PHE A 33 14.80 11.55 -4.61
CA PHE A 33 13.79 10.65 -4.05
C PHE A 33 14.08 9.20 -4.47
N PHE A 34 14.31 8.97 -5.77
CA PHE A 34 14.60 7.62 -6.29
C PHE A 34 15.88 7.06 -5.69
N ARG A 35 16.93 7.88 -5.58
CA ARG A 35 18.20 7.43 -4.98
C ARG A 35 18.04 7.05 -3.53
N LYS A 36 17.26 7.84 -2.78
CA LYS A 36 17.02 7.55 -1.36
C LYS A 36 16.26 6.25 -1.16
N ILE A 37 15.22 6.03 -1.96
CA ILE A 37 14.43 4.79 -1.88
C ILE A 37 15.31 3.59 -2.19
N LYS A 38 16.11 3.66 -3.25
CA LYS A 38 16.97 2.55 -3.65
C LYS A 38 18.02 2.23 -2.58
N ALA A 39 18.55 3.26 -1.92
CA ALA A 39 19.59 3.07 -0.90
C ALA A 39 19.05 2.36 0.34
N VAL A 40 17.77 2.53 0.69
CA VAL A 40 17.22 2.01 1.95
C VAL A 40 16.30 0.81 1.79
N SER A 41 15.73 0.59 0.61
CA SER A 41 14.72 -0.47 0.44
C SER A 41 14.97 -1.38 -0.76
N ASP A 42 15.84 -1.00 -1.66
CA ASP A 42 16.20 -1.77 -2.87
C ASP A 42 14.98 -2.11 -3.75
N VAL A 43 13.88 -1.38 -3.60
CA VAL A 43 12.69 -1.51 -4.44
C VAL A 43 12.36 -0.18 -5.09
N SER A 44 11.56 -0.21 -6.16
CA SER A 44 11.10 1.03 -6.79
C SER A 44 10.11 1.75 -5.89
N PRO A 45 9.96 3.09 -6.04
CA PRO A 45 8.96 3.83 -5.27
C PRO A 45 7.53 3.32 -5.48
N ASN A 46 7.17 2.93 -6.68
CA ASN A 46 5.84 2.36 -6.95
C ASN A 46 5.63 1.05 -6.21
N LYS A 47 6.67 0.22 -6.17
CA LYS A 47 6.63 -1.04 -5.43
C LYS A 47 6.52 -0.80 -3.93
N LEU A 48 7.17 0.24 -3.44
CA LEU A 48 7.07 0.62 -2.02
C LEU A 48 5.64 1.00 -1.66
N ILE A 49 4.97 1.81 -2.49
CA ILE A 49 3.56 2.17 -2.28
C ILE A 49 2.69 0.90 -2.25
N LEU A 50 2.90 0.01 -3.22
CA LEU A 50 2.16 -1.24 -3.28
C LEU A 50 2.35 -2.06 -2.00
N ASN A 51 3.60 -2.19 -1.53
CA ASN A 51 3.90 -2.97 -0.34
C ASN A 51 3.21 -2.38 0.90
N VAL A 52 3.19 -1.05 1.04
CA VAL A 52 2.49 -0.40 2.16
C VAL A 52 0.99 -0.65 2.08
N ARG A 53 0.39 -0.52 0.88
CA ARG A 53 -1.05 -0.78 0.69
C ARG A 53 -1.41 -2.20 1.10
N MET A 54 -0.61 -3.17 0.67
CA MET A 54 -0.88 -4.58 0.98
C MET A 54 -0.69 -4.89 2.46
N LYS A 55 0.34 -4.33 3.09
CA LYS A 55 0.57 -4.52 4.51
C LYS A 55 -0.58 -3.95 5.34
N LEU A 56 -1.04 -2.75 5.02
CA LEU A 56 -2.19 -2.15 5.72
C LEU A 56 -3.46 -2.95 5.48
N ALA A 57 -3.66 -3.46 4.27
CA ALA A 57 -4.81 -4.32 3.96
C ALA A 57 -4.80 -5.57 4.84
N ALA A 58 -3.66 -6.24 4.95
CA ALA A 58 -3.54 -7.44 5.77
C ALA A 58 -3.83 -7.13 7.25
N GLU A 59 -3.32 -6.01 7.75
CA GLU A 59 -3.58 -5.58 9.13
C GLU A 59 -5.07 -5.35 9.38
N LYS A 60 -5.76 -4.67 8.46
CA LYS A 60 -7.20 -4.41 8.57
C LYS A 60 -8.01 -5.69 8.49
N LEU A 61 -7.68 -6.57 7.56
CA LEU A 61 -8.38 -7.87 7.44
C LEU A 61 -8.19 -8.71 8.69
N ALA A 62 -7.03 -8.64 9.32
CA ALA A 62 -6.74 -9.42 10.52
C ALA A 62 -7.60 -9.00 11.71
N THR A 63 -8.15 -7.79 11.71
CA THR A 63 -9.03 -7.34 12.80
C THR A 63 -10.41 -8.01 12.76
N GLY A 64 -10.82 -8.50 11.60
CA GLY A 64 -12.15 -9.07 11.41
C GLY A 64 -13.29 -8.06 11.42
N LYS A 65 -12.97 -6.77 11.44
CA LYS A 65 -13.97 -5.69 11.56
C LYS A 65 -14.41 -5.11 10.23
N TYR A 66 -13.75 -5.46 9.14
CA TYR A 66 -13.97 -4.85 7.83
C TYR A 66 -14.24 -5.91 6.78
N THR A 67 -15.10 -5.58 5.82
CA THR A 67 -15.29 -6.43 4.64
C THR A 67 -14.10 -6.27 3.70
N VAL A 68 -13.94 -7.20 2.76
CA VAL A 68 -12.89 -7.10 1.74
C VAL A 68 -13.04 -5.82 0.93
N SER A 69 -14.28 -5.45 0.56
CA SER A 69 -14.53 -4.22 -0.21
C SER A 69 -14.14 -2.97 0.57
N GLU A 70 -14.48 -2.92 1.86
CA GLU A 70 -14.10 -1.79 2.70
C GLU A 70 -12.59 -1.65 2.78
N VAL A 71 -11.88 -2.75 2.97
CA VAL A 71 -10.41 -2.73 3.02
C VAL A 71 -9.83 -2.26 1.69
N ALA A 72 -10.37 -2.74 0.56
CA ALA A 72 -9.91 -2.33 -0.76
C ALA A 72 -9.97 -0.81 -0.92
N TYR A 73 -11.12 -0.21 -0.60
CA TYR A 73 -11.30 1.23 -0.71
C TYR A 73 -10.39 1.99 0.26
N ASP A 74 -10.26 1.50 1.50
CA ASP A 74 -9.44 2.17 2.52
C ASP A 74 -7.97 2.22 2.16
N VAL A 75 -7.47 1.24 1.41
CA VAL A 75 -6.06 1.22 1.01
C VAL A 75 -5.85 1.70 -0.42
N GLY A 76 -6.85 2.39 -1.00
CA GLY A 76 -6.67 3.11 -2.24
C GLY A 76 -7.00 2.37 -3.52
N TYR A 77 -7.78 1.29 -3.46
CA TYR A 77 -8.24 0.59 -4.66
C TYR A 77 -9.69 0.93 -4.92
N SER A 78 -9.99 1.39 -6.13
CA SER A 78 -11.36 1.70 -6.53
C SER A 78 -12.13 0.47 -6.99
N ASP A 79 -11.43 -0.63 -7.27
CA ASP A 79 -12.02 -1.88 -7.74
C ASP A 79 -11.62 -3.03 -6.81
N PRO A 80 -12.57 -3.52 -5.96
CA PRO A 80 -12.27 -4.63 -5.06
C PRO A 80 -11.81 -5.90 -5.76
N SER A 81 -12.27 -6.17 -6.98
CA SER A 81 -11.82 -7.34 -7.74
C SER A 81 -10.35 -7.25 -8.10
N TYR A 82 -9.91 -6.08 -8.54
CA TYR A 82 -8.50 -5.84 -8.83
C TYR A 82 -7.66 -5.92 -7.54
N PHE A 83 -8.14 -5.32 -6.46
CA PHE A 83 -7.49 -5.42 -5.16
C PHE A 83 -7.26 -6.89 -4.76
N SER A 84 -8.28 -7.72 -4.93
CA SER A 84 -8.19 -9.14 -4.57
C SER A 84 -7.11 -9.86 -5.37
N LYS A 85 -6.98 -9.55 -6.65
CA LYS A 85 -5.92 -10.13 -7.49
C LYS A 85 -4.53 -9.71 -7.01
N VAL A 86 -4.35 -8.43 -6.68
CA VAL A 86 -3.07 -7.91 -6.19
C VAL A 86 -2.73 -8.53 -4.84
N PHE A 87 -3.69 -8.61 -3.93
CA PHE A 87 -3.50 -9.20 -2.62
C PHE A 87 -3.08 -10.67 -2.73
N LYS A 88 -3.79 -11.44 -3.56
CA LYS A 88 -3.45 -12.85 -3.77
C LYS A 88 -2.07 -13.01 -4.39
N SER A 89 -1.70 -12.13 -5.32
CA SER A 89 -0.36 -12.16 -5.91
C SER A 89 0.73 -11.88 -4.87
N THR A 90 0.44 -11.04 -3.89
CA THR A 90 1.40 -10.66 -2.86
C THR A 90 1.55 -11.74 -1.78
N TYR A 91 0.44 -12.29 -1.30
CA TYR A 91 0.43 -13.19 -0.14
C TYR A 91 0.07 -14.63 -0.46
N ASN A 92 -0.20 -14.96 -1.72
CA ASN A 92 -0.59 -16.30 -2.18
C ASN A 92 -1.90 -16.81 -1.55
N ILE A 93 -2.74 -15.90 -1.07
CA ILE A 93 -4.04 -16.22 -0.49
C ILE A 93 -5.01 -15.07 -0.80
N ALA A 94 -6.24 -15.41 -1.15
CA ALA A 94 -7.26 -14.39 -1.42
C ALA A 94 -7.64 -13.65 -0.14
N PRO A 95 -8.01 -12.35 -0.22
CA PRO A 95 -8.39 -11.59 0.98
C PRO A 95 -9.50 -12.22 1.79
N ALA A 96 -10.51 -12.79 1.14
CA ALA A 96 -11.62 -13.44 1.82
C ALA A 96 -11.17 -14.64 2.65
N ASN A 97 -10.22 -15.41 2.12
CA ASN A 97 -9.66 -16.55 2.85
C ASN A 97 -8.72 -16.10 3.96
N TYR A 98 -7.99 -15.02 3.76
CA TYR A 98 -7.14 -14.44 4.79
C TYR A 98 -7.98 -13.99 5.98
N LEU A 99 -9.10 -13.34 5.72
CA LEU A 99 -10.03 -12.90 6.76
C LEU A 99 -10.54 -14.11 7.56
N LYS A 100 -10.93 -15.19 6.90
CA LYS A 100 -11.39 -16.42 7.55
C LYS A 100 -10.33 -17.02 8.45
N GLN A 101 -9.08 -17.05 8.03
CA GLN A 101 -7.99 -17.62 8.81
C GLN A 101 -7.74 -16.85 10.10
N ARG A 102 -8.01 -15.54 10.11
CA ARG A 102 -7.78 -14.70 11.27
C ARG A 102 -8.96 -14.65 12.24
N MET A 103 -10.12 -15.04 11.78
CA MET A 103 -11.31 -15.14 12.62
C MET A 103 -11.38 -16.52 13.25
#